data_d646b8d9a24657bdfd84467bfe6e0634
#
_entry.id   d646b8d9a24657bdfd84467bfe6e0634
#
_cell.length_a   1.000
_cell.length_b   1.000
_cell.length_c   1.000
_cell.angle_alpha   90.00
_cell.angle_beta   90.00
_cell.angle_gamma   90.00
#
_symmetry.space_group_name_H-M   'P 1'
#
loop_
_entity.id
_entity.type
_entity.pdbx_description
1 polymer ?
#
loop_
_entity_poly.entity_id
_entity_poly.type
_entity_poly.pdbx_seq_one_letter_code
_entity_poly.pdbx_strand_id
1 'polypeptide(L)'
;FTKVIELDPNWAEAWNKRATVLYLLGEFQKSQNDIDKVLELEERHFGALAGQGLVNIQLKNYDKAIMSYEKAQKIYPTMKSPKIMIKEIKELIKQQSI
;
A
#
# COMPACT_ATOMS: atom_id res chain seq x y z
N PHE A 1 -4.01 16.92 -6.38
CA PHE A 1 -2.62 16.46 -6.18
C PHE A 1 -1.84 16.29 -7.49
N THR A 2 -2.52 16.09 -8.61
CA THR A 2 -1.85 15.97 -9.91
C THR A 2 -1.00 17.21 -10.22
N LYS A 3 -1.53 18.40 -9.96
CA LYS A 3 -0.80 19.64 -10.20
C LYS A 3 0.41 19.79 -9.28
N VAL A 4 0.28 19.35 -8.02
CA VAL A 4 1.40 19.37 -7.07
C VAL A 4 2.50 18.43 -7.54
N ILE A 5 2.13 17.26 -8.04
CA ILE A 5 3.08 16.28 -8.58
C ILE A 5 3.82 16.85 -9.80
N GLU A 6 3.12 17.55 -10.68
CA GLU A 6 3.74 18.19 -11.85
C GLU A 6 4.76 19.26 -11.44
N LEU A 7 4.49 19.99 -10.35
CA LEU A 7 5.38 21.03 -9.86
C LEU A 7 6.58 20.48 -9.12
N ASP A 8 6.39 19.35 -8.39
CA ASP A 8 7.47 18.71 -7.64
C ASP A 8 7.31 17.18 -7.69
N PRO A 9 7.76 16.55 -8.80
CA PRO A 9 7.58 15.10 -8.98
C PRO A 9 8.42 14.25 -8.03
N ASN A 10 9.34 14.85 -7.27
CA ASN A 10 10.15 14.11 -6.30
C ASN A 10 9.59 14.19 -4.87
N TRP A 11 8.45 14.84 -4.68
CA TRP A 11 7.80 14.92 -3.38
C TRP A 11 6.90 13.69 -3.17
N ALA A 12 7.44 12.68 -2.49
CA ALA A 12 6.77 11.40 -2.29
C ALA A 12 5.38 11.54 -1.68
N GLU A 13 5.19 12.46 -0.73
CA GLU A 13 3.91 12.62 -0.05
C GLU A 13 2.79 13.03 -1.02
N ALA A 14 3.07 13.81 -2.05
CA ALA A 14 2.07 14.17 -3.06
C ALA A 14 1.58 12.95 -3.82
N TRP A 15 2.51 12.06 -4.20
CA TRP A 15 2.16 10.79 -4.85
C TRP A 15 1.32 9.92 -3.91
N ASN A 16 1.70 9.87 -2.63
CA ASN A 16 0.98 9.08 -1.64
C ASN A 16 -0.45 9.60 -1.45
N LYS A 17 -0.63 10.91 -1.41
CA LYS A 17 -1.96 11.51 -1.29
C LYS A 17 -2.84 11.19 -2.49
N ARG A 18 -2.29 11.26 -3.70
CA ARG A 18 -3.04 10.90 -4.90
C ARG A 18 -3.40 9.42 -4.91
N ALA A 19 -2.46 8.56 -4.49
CA ALA A 19 -2.71 7.12 -4.37
C ALA A 19 -3.90 6.84 -3.44
N THR A 20 -3.97 7.55 -2.32
CA THR A 20 -5.06 7.41 -1.35
C THR A 20 -6.40 7.79 -1.98
N VAL A 21 -6.46 8.90 -2.68
CA VAL A 21 -7.68 9.33 -3.37
C VAL A 21 -8.10 8.30 -4.41
N LEU A 22 -7.15 7.82 -5.22
CA LEU A 22 -7.43 6.80 -6.24
C LEU A 22 -7.96 5.51 -5.62
N TYR A 23 -7.39 5.10 -4.47
CA TYR A 23 -7.89 3.94 -3.74
C TYR A 23 -9.35 4.13 -3.32
N LEU A 24 -9.67 5.29 -2.75
CA LEU A 24 -11.04 5.60 -2.30
C LEU A 24 -12.03 5.66 -3.47
N LEU A 25 -11.56 6.01 -4.67
CA LEU A 25 -12.38 6.02 -5.87
C LEU A 25 -12.51 4.64 -6.53
N GLY A 26 -11.86 3.63 -5.99
CA GLY A 26 -11.88 2.29 -6.58
C GLY A 26 -10.91 2.10 -7.73
N GLU A 27 -10.05 3.08 -8.00
CA GLU A 27 -9.05 3.04 -9.07
C GLU A 27 -7.77 2.37 -8.56
N PHE A 28 -7.87 1.07 -8.27
CA PHE A 28 -6.83 0.34 -7.53
C PHE A 28 -5.52 0.22 -8.30
N GLN A 29 -5.57 -0.04 -9.60
CA GLN A 29 -4.34 -0.15 -10.38
C GLN A 29 -3.61 1.18 -10.49
N LYS A 30 -4.35 2.26 -10.67
CA LYS A 30 -3.76 3.61 -10.70
C LYS A 30 -3.17 3.97 -9.36
N SER A 31 -3.86 3.60 -8.27
CA SER A 31 -3.35 3.78 -6.91
C SER A 31 -2.02 3.04 -6.73
N GLN A 32 -1.95 1.79 -7.18
CA GLN A 32 -0.71 0.99 -7.10
C GLN A 32 0.42 1.66 -7.87
N ASN A 33 0.15 2.22 -9.05
CA ASN A 33 1.18 2.90 -9.83
C ASN A 33 1.76 4.08 -9.08
N ASP A 34 0.92 4.87 -8.38
CA ASP A 34 1.40 5.99 -7.56
C ASP A 34 2.17 5.51 -6.34
N ILE A 35 1.72 4.42 -5.71
CA ILE A 35 2.43 3.80 -4.58
C ILE A 35 3.82 3.35 -5.01
N ASP A 36 3.94 2.74 -6.18
CA ASP A 36 5.25 2.32 -6.71
C ASP A 36 6.18 3.52 -6.81
N LYS A 37 5.66 4.68 -7.22
CA LYS A 37 6.46 5.90 -7.30
C LYS A 37 6.89 6.39 -5.92
N VAL A 38 6.00 6.32 -4.92
CA VAL A 38 6.36 6.67 -3.54
C VAL A 38 7.50 5.79 -3.05
N LEU A 39 7.40 4.49 -3.26
CA LEU A 39 8.42 3.54 -2.78
C LEU A 39 9.73 3.66 -3.55
N GLU A 40 9.69 4.12 -4.82
CA GLU A 40 10.88 4.45 -5.57
C GLU A 40 11.60 5.65 -4.95
N LEU A 41 10.85 6.67 -4.50
CA LEU A 41 11.38 7.88 -3.89
C LEU A 41 11.77 7.67 -2.42
N GLU A 42 10.95 6.93 -1.68
CA GLU A 42 11.15 6.65 -0.26
C GLU A 42 10.80 5.20 0.04
N GLU A 43 11.79 4.33 -0.02
CA GLU A 43 11.64 2.88 0.12
C GLU A 43 11.00 2.47 1.45
N ARG A 44 11.18 3.26 2.51
CA ARG A 44 10.70 2.96 3.85
C ARG A 44 9.41 3.70 4.24
N HIS A 45 8.72 4.27 3.26
CA HIS A 45 7.51 5.04 3.53
C HIS A 45 6.38 4.13 4.04
N PHE A 46 6.04 4.27 5.33
CA PHE A 46 5.03 3.39 5.95
C PHE A 46 3.67 3.50 5.27
N GLY A 47 3.20 4.73 4.99
CA GLY A 47 1.92 4.95 4.34
C GLY A 47 1.81 4.22 3.00
N ALA A 48 2.89 4.25 2.21
CA ALA A 48 2.93 3.57 0.92
C ALA A 48 2.96 2.06 1.07
N LEU A 49 3.73 1.53 2.03
CA LEU A 49 3.77 0.10 2.29
C LEU A 49 2.41 -0.42 2.74
N ALA A 50 1.75 0.28 3.66
CA ALA A 50 0.41 -0.08 4.11
C ALA A 50 -0.61 0.06 2.97
N GLY A 51 -0.51 1.13 2.18
CA GLY A 51 -1.36 1.35 1.01
C GLY A 51 -1.21 0.25 -0.02
N GLN A 52 0.03 -0.19 -0.27
CA GLN A 52 0.31 -1.32 -1.16
C GLN A 52 -0.40 -2.59 -0.69
N GLY A 53 -0.36 -2.84 0.62
CA GLY A 53 -1.09 -3.96 1.21
C GLY A 53 -2.58 -3.86 0.95
N LEU A 54 -3.19 -2.70 1.23
CA LEU A 54 -4.62 -2.48 1.02
C LEU A 54 -5.04 -2.63 -0.44
N VAL A 55 -4.27 -2.04 -1.36
CA VAL A 55 -4.55 -2.13 -2.79
C VAL A 55 -4.49 -3.58 -3.26
N ASN A 56 -3.49 -4.33 -2.82
CA ASN A 56 -3.34 -5.72 -3.24
C ASN A 56 -4.44 -6.62 -2.67
N ILE A 57 -5.00 -6.30 -1.49
CA ILE A 57 -6.19 -6.99 -0.99
C ILE A 57 -7.34 -6.79 -1.97
N GLN A 58 -7.57 -5.57 -2.44
CA GLN A 58 -8.65 -5.26 -3.38
C GLN A 58 -8.45 -5.91 -4.73
N LEU A 59 -7.20 -6.03 -5.17
CA LEU A 59 -6.85 -6.72 -6.41
C LEU A 59 -6.78 -8.24 -6.25
N LYS A 60 -7.04 -8.74 -5.04
CA LYS A 60 -6.99 -10.16 -4.69
C LYS A 60 -5.59 -10.77 -4.83
N ASN A 61 -4.57 -9.95 -4.76
CA ASN A 61 -3.16 -10.36 -4.74
C ASN A 61 -2.70 -10.51 -3.29
N TYR A 62 -3.25 -11.50 -2.60
CA TYR A 62 -3.07 -11.63 -1.15
C TYR A 62 -1.62 -11.88 -0.74
N ASP A 63 -0.87 -12.65 -1.53
CA ASP A 63 0.55 -12.90 -1.24
C ASP A 63 1.35 -11.60 -1.27
N LYS A 64 1.10 -10.74 -2.25
CA LYS A 64 1.76 -9.43 -2.33
C LYS A 64 1.35 -8.52 -1.19
N ALA A 65 0.08 -8.58 -0.76
CA ALA A 65 -0.41 -7.81 0.37
C ALA A 65 0.32 -8.21 1.65
N ILE A 66 0.46 -9.52 1.89
CA ILE A 66 1.20 -10.04 3.05
C ILE A 66 2.65 -9.57 2.99
N MET A 67 3.31 -9.69 1.85
CA MET A 67 4.70 -9.24 1.69
C MET A 67 4.88 -7.76 2.02
N SER A 68 3.93 -6.92 1.60
CA SER A 68 3.97 -5.49 1.88
C SER A 68 3.89 -5.21 3.38
N TYR A 69 2.98 -5.89 4.08
CA TYR A 69 2.83 -5.73 5.52
C TYR A 69 4.00 -6.34 6.29
N GLU A 70 4.55 -7.46 5.81
CA GLU A 70 5.76 -8.04 6.42
C GLU A 70 6.94 -7.08 6.31
N LYS A 71 7.10 -6.43 5.17
CA LYS A 71 8.14 -5.41 5.00
C LYS A 71 7.91 -4.23 5.93
N ALA A 72 6.66 -3.76 6.05
CA ALA A 72 6.31 -2.68 6.97
C ALA A 72 6.61 -3.07 8.42
N GLN A 73 6.28 -4.29 8.82
CA GLN A 73 6.55 -4.79 10.16
C GLN A 73 8.04 -4.87 10.46
N LYS A 74 8.83 -5.29 9.48
CA LYS A 74 10.28 -5.39 9.63
C LYS A 74 10.92 -4.02 9.84
N ILE A 75 10.43 -3.00 9.10
CA ILE A 75 10.95 -1.63 9.19
C ILE A 75 10.44 -0.93 10.46
N TYR A 76 9.18 -1.18 10.83
CA TYR A 76 8.49 -0.54 11.95
C TYR A 76 7.93 -1.59 12.92
N PRO A 77 8.82 -2.30 13.66
CA PRO A 77 8.38 -3.46 14.47
C PRO A 77 7.45 -3.12 15.62
N THR A 78 7.40 -1.85 16.06
CA THR A 78 6.51 -1.40 17.13
C THR A 78 5.09 -1.12 16.65
N MET A 79 4.89 -1.02 15.33
CA MET A 79 3.56 -0.79 14.77
C MET A 79 2.76 -2.09 14.79
N LYS A 80 1.53 -2.03 15.33
CA LYS A 80 0.68 -3.21 15.48
C LYS A 80 -0.14 -3.52 14.22
N SER A 81 -0.46 -2.49 13.42
CA SER A 81 -1.35 -2.66 12.29
C SER A 81 -0.86 -3.67 11.23
N PRO A 82 0.44 -3.73 10.86
CA PRO A 82 0.89 -4.74 9.90
C PRO A 82 0.60 -6.17 10.37
N LYS A 83 0.87 -6.47 11.63
CA LYS A 83 0.64 -7.80 12.19
C LYS A 83 -0.83 -8.17 12.16
N ILE A 84 -1.70 -7.23 12.52
CA ILE A 84 -3.15 -7.42 12.49
C ILE A 84 -3.62 -7.69 11.06
N MET A 85 -3.15 -6.90 10.10
CA MET A 85 -3.54 -7.06 8.70
C MET A 85 -3.06 -8.37 8.10
N ILE A 86 -1.85 -8.80 8.43
CA ILE A 86 -1.33 -10.11 7.98
C ILE A 86 -2.26 -11.23 8.45
N LYS A 87 -2.67 -11.18 9.70
CA LYS A 87 -3.59 -12.18 10.27
C LYS A 87 -4.93 -12.18 9.54
N GLU A 88 -5.49 -11.00 9.30
CA GLU A 88 -6.77 -10.87 8.58
C GLU A 88 -6.68 -11.38 7.14
N ILE A 89 -5.57 -11.11 6.45
CA ILE A 89 -5.36 -11.59 5.08
C ILE A 89 -5.27 -13.12 5.05
N LYS A 90 -4.56 -13.70 6.00
CA LYS A 90 -4.45 -15.17 6.11
C LYS A 90 -5.83 -15.81 6.34
N GLU A 91 -6.69 -15.17 7.13
CA GLU A 91 -8.06 -15.64 7.32
C GLU A 91 -8.88 -15.55 6.01
N LEU A 92 -8.70 -14.48 5.24
CA LEU A 92 -9.36 -14.34 3.93
C LEU A 92 -8.94 -15.46 2.97
N ILE A 93 -7.65 -15.77 2.90
CA ILE A 93 -7.13 -16.85 2.06
C ILE A 93 -7.76 -18.18 2.47
N LYS A 94 -7.82 -18.44 3.76
CA LYS A 94 -8.39 -19.65 4.31
C LYS A 94 -9.86 -19.81 3.95
N GLN A 95 -10.63 -18.73 4.04
CA GLN A 95 -12.05 -18.73 3.68
C GLN A 95 -12.28 -19.03 2.19
N GLN A 96 -11.38 -18.58 1.33
CA GLN A 96 -11.50 -18.81 -0.12
C GLN A 96 -11.06 -20.20 -0.55
N SER A 97 -10.38 -20.93 0.30
CA SER A 97 -9.87 -22.27 0.01
C SER A 97 -10.91 -23.41 0.17
N ILE A 98 -12.11 -23.06 0.61
CA ILE A 98 -13.18 -24.07 0.88
C ILE A 98 -13.96 -24.37 -0.38
#